data_0ec4fd623ab84c965bf5c840adeb0a86
#
_entry.id   0ec4fd623ab84c965bf5c840adeb0a86
#
_cell.length_a   1.000
_cell.length_b   1.000
_cell.length_c   1.000
_cell.angle_alpha   90.00
_cell.angle_beta   90.00
_cell.angle_gamma   90.00
#
_symmetry.space_group_name_H-M   'P 1'
#
loop_
_entity.id
_entity.type
_entity.pdbx_description
1 polymer ?
#
loop_
_entity_poly.entity_id
_entity_poly.type
_entity_poly.pdbx_seq_one_letter_code
_entity_poly.pdbx_strand_id
1 'polypeptide(L)'
;MTTESLEVAAPRRQAQPQPIWKTILKRPEAGALGGAILVFILFSVVAPPFRQAAAFTTVLYQASTIGIPAVAVALLMIGGEFDLSAGVAVTTSSLAASIFATHVVGNIWGGVAFSLVFSLGIGALNGYLLIRTKLHSFLVTLGSFLMLQGLNIAITKLITGNVATADISAMPGFKLGVAIFASTFTIGGVQVSIAIVYWLIFVAIGTWVLLRTKIGNWIFAVGGQGDSSRAVGVPVKRVKIGLFMLVGFGCWFLAMHLLFAYDTVQSGAGIGSELLYIAAAVVGGCLLTGGYGSAVGSALGAFIFGMTTEGVIYADWDPDWFQFFVGAMLVVATVANTWIRARATRGK
;
A
#
# COMPACT_ATOMS: atom_id res chain seq x y z
N MET A 1 27.82 61.62 22.37
CA MET A 1 26.82 60.92 23.21
C MET A 1 25.76 60.40 22.28
N THR A 2 25.85 59.15 21.84
CA THR A 2 24.88 58.49 20.99
C THR A 2 23.99 57.67 21.90
N THR A 3 22.73 58.05 21.99
CA THR A 3 21.68 57.34 22.72
C THR A 3 21.27 56.10 21.91
N GLU A 4 21.76 54.95 22.35
CA GLU A 4 21.33 53.62 21.88
C GLU A 4 19.91 53.34 22.42
N SER A 5 18.92 53.39 21.54
CA SER A 5 17.53 53.04 21.87
C SER A 5 17.43 51.52 22.04
N LEU A 6 17.25 51.06 23.27
CA LEU A 6 16.90 49.68 23.61
C LEU A 6 15.54 49.34 22.99
N GLU A 7 15.56 48.59 21.90
CA GLU A 7 14.38 48.02 21.27
C GLU A 7 13.79 46.95 22.21
N VAL A 8 12.70 47.32 22.91
CA VAL A 8 11.97 46.41 23.80
C VAL A 8 11.33 45.32 22.96
N ALA A 9 11.86 44.10 23.05
CA ALA A 9 11.31 42.94 22.38
C ALA A 9 9.82 42.75 22.73
N ALA A 10 8.96 42.78 21.72
CA ALA A 10 7.52 42.57 21.86
C ALA A 10 7.22 41.24 22.57
N PRO A 11 6.26 41.19 23.50
CA PRO A 11 5.94 39.96 24.23
C PRO A 11 5.53 38.86 23.28
N ARG A 12 6.19 37.67 23.35
CA ARG A 12 5.82 36.49 22.62
C ARG A 12 4.35 36.16 22.90
N ARG A 13 3.47 36.33 21.92
CA ARG A 13 2.08 35.87 21.99
C ARG A 13 2.08 34.41 22.40
N GLN A 14 1.62 34.11 23.60
CA GLN A 14 1.36 32.72 24.03
C GLN A 14 0.36 32.13 23.06
N ALA A 15 0.75 31.06 22.38
CA ALA A 15 -0.12 30.33 21.48
C ALA A 15 -1.32 29.81 22.28
N GLN A 16 -2.51 30.33 22.01
CA GLN A 16 -3.73 29.84 22.63
C GLN A 16 -3.90 28.36 22.31
N PRO A 17 -4.28 27.50 23.27
CA PRO A 17 -4.51 26.09 23.02
C PRO A 17 -5.58 25.92 21.93
N GLN A 18 -5.18 25.35 20.81
CA GLN A 18 -6.08 25.11 19.69
C GLN A 18 -7.13 24.05 20.11
N PRO A 19 -8.42 24.23 19.83
CA PRO A 19 -9.44 23.25 20.17
C PRO A 19 -9.13 21.90 19.50
N ILE A 20 -9.33 20.81 20.23
CA ILE A 20 -8.96 19.42 19.88
C ILE A 20 -9.44 19.04 18.47
N TRP A 21 -10.66 19.46 18.08
CA TRP A 21 -11.22 19.19 16.75
C TRP A 21 -10.38 19.80 15.61
N LYS A 22 -9.76 20.97 15.79
CA LYS A 22 -8.85 21.57 14.80
C LYS A 22 -7.56 20.77 14.65
N THR A 23 -7.11 20.14 15.73
CA THR A 23 -5.93 19.26 15.71
C THR A 23 -6.23 17.95 15.00
N ILE A 24 -7.44 17.39 15.20
CA ILE A 24 -7.89 16.18 14.51
C ILE A 24 -8.03 16.42 13.00
N LEU A 25 -8.66 17.53 12.59
CA LEU A 25 -8.83 17.88 11.16
C LEU A 25 -7.50 18.13 10.42
N LYS A 26 -6.40 18.40 11.13
CA LYS A 26 -5.07 18.58 10.54
C LYS A 26 -4.35 17.25 10.30
N ARG A 27 -4.87 16.12 10.80
CA ARG A 27 -4.26 14.79 10.59
C ARG A 27 -4.54 14.28 9.18
N PRO A 28 -3.59 13.59 8.53
CA PRO A 28 -3.79 13.02 7.20
C PRO A 28 -5.00 12.07 7.13
N GLU A 29 -5.30 11.39 8.24
CA GLU A 29 -6.37 10.39 8.31
C GLU A 29 -7.78 10.97 8.37
N ALA A 30 -7.96 12.25 8.73
CA ALA A 30 -9.27 12.83 8.99
C ALA A 30 -10.17 12.83 7.74
N GLY A 31 -9.62 13.15 6.58
CA GLY A 31 -10.33 13.09 5.31
C GLY A 31 -10.74 11.67 4.93
N ALA A 32 -9.81 10.72 5.08
CA ALA A 32 -10.05 9.31 4.81
C ALA A 32 -11.13 8.71 5.73
N LEU A 33 -11.12 9.08 7.02
CA LEU A 33 -12.14 8.63 7.97
C LEU A 33 -13.53 9.15 7.57
N GLY A 34 -13.63 10.44 7.21
CA GLY A 34 -14.89 11.01 6.69
C GLY A 34 -15.38 10.29 5.44
N GLY A 35 -14.48 10.00 4.49
CA GLY A 35 -14.78 9.23 3.30
C GLY A 35 -15.25 7.80 3.61
N ALA A 36 -14.57 7.12 4.56
CA ALA A 36 -14.94 5.78 4.99
C ALA A 36 -16.36 5.73 5.60
N ILE A 37 -16.69 6.70 6.45
CA ILE A 37 -18.03 6.82 7.05
C ILE A 37 -19.09 7.05 5.95
N LEU A 38 -18.82 7.92 5.00
CA LEU A 38 -19.73 8.24 3.90
C LEU A 38 -20.00 6.99 3.04
N VAL A 39 -18.96 6.27 2.63
CA VAL A 39 -19.06 5.04 1.82
C VAL A 39 -19.79 3.94 2.61
N PHE A 40 -19.49 3.79 3.91
CA PHE A 40 -20.17 2.84 4.77
C PHE A 40 -21.68 3.12 4.85
N ILE A 41 -22.06 4.39 5.05
CA ILE A 41 -23.49 4.80 5.09
C ILE A 41 -24.15 4.53 3.74
N LEU A 42 -23.49 4.91 2.62
CA LEU A 42 -24.02 4.69 1.28
C LEU A 42 -24.39 3.23 1.07
N PHE A 43 -23.42 2.30 1.22
CA PHE A 43 -23.68 0.89 0.98
C PHE A 43 -24.56 0.23 2.05
N SER A 44 -24.57 0.74 3.27
CA SER A 44 -25.54 0.30 4.29
C SER A 44 -26.98 0.65 3.94
N VAL A 45 -27.22 1.70 3.15
CA VAL A 45 -28.56 2.09 2.70
C VAL A 45 -28.97 1.34 1.43
N VAL A 46 -28.06 1.28 0.42
CA VAL A 46 -28.42 0.75 -0.90
C VAL A 46 -28.27 -0.77 -1.01
N ALA A 47 -27.47 -1.40 -0.15
CA ALA A 47 -27.15 -2.83 -0.18
C ALA A 47 -27.49 -3.49 1.18
N PRO A 48 -28.72 -3.97 1.42
CA PRO A 48 -29.11 -4.58 2.69
C PRO A 48 -28.18 -5.72 3.18
N PRO A 49 -27.63 -6.60 2.31
CA PRO A 49 -26.69 -7.63 2.74
C PRO A 49 -25.39 -7.07 3.34
N PHE A 50 -24.97 -5.87 2.94
CA PHE A 50 -23.76 -5.20 3.44
C PHE A 50 -23.73 -5.01 4.97
N ARG A 51 -24.90 -4.96 5.62
CA ARG A 51 -25.04 -4.81 7.08
C ARG A 51 -24.80 -6.11 7.86
N GLN A 52 -24.65 -7.25 7.18
CA GLN A 52 -24.43 -8.54 7.85
C GLN A 52 -22.96 -8.68 8.29
N ALA A 53 -22.73 -9.36 9.41
CA ALA A 53 -21.37 -9.59 9.92
C ALA A 53 -20.48 -10.34 8.93
N ALA A 54 -21.04 -11.30 8.19
CA ALA A 54 -20.33 -12.03 7.14
C ALA A 54 -19.87 -11.10 6.01
N ALA A 55 -20.74 -10.18 5.54
CA ALA A 55 -20.38 -9.19 4.53
C ALA A 55 -19.26 -8.26 5.01
N PHE A 56 -19.29 -7.87 6.29
CA PHE A 56 -18.24 -7.03 6.86
C PHE A 56 -16.88 -7.72 6.90
N THR A 57 -16.82 -9.03 7.19
CA THR A 57 -15.55 -9.79 7.12
C THR A 57 -15.04 -9.93 5.69
N THR A 58 -15.91 -10.06 4.69
CA THR A 58 -15.52 -10.04 3.28
C THR A 58 -14.96 -8.67 2.89
N VAL A 59 -15.58 -7.58 3.32
CA VAL A 59 -15.05 -6.20 3.15
C VAL A 59 -13.66 -6.06 3.77
N LEU A 60 -13.46 -6.56 5.00
CA LEU A 60 -12.16 -6.51 5.66
C LEU A 60 -11.11 -7.37 4.92
N TYR A 61 -11.51 -8.51 4.39
CA TYR A 61 -10.64 -9.36 3.58
C TYR A 61 -10.18 -8.62 2.32
N GLN A 62 -11.11 -8.05 1.54
CA GLN A 62 -10.77 -7.25 0.36
C GLN A 62 -9.91 -6.03 0.72
N ALA A 63 -10.23 -5.35 1.81
CA ALA A 63 -9.41 -4.26 2.32
C ALA A 63 -7.99 -4.73 2.67
N SER A 64 -7.82 -5.94 3.21
CA SER A 64 -6.51 -6.48 3.58
C SER A 64 -5.64 -6.82 2.37
N THR A 65 -6.22 -7.35 1.29
CA THR A 65 -5.49 -7.67 0.05
C THR A 65 -4.99 -6.41 -0.66
N ILE A 66 -5.74 -5.31 -0.59
CA ILE A 66 -5.29 -4.00 -1.06
C ILE A 66 -4.32 -3.37 -0.07
N GLY A 67 -4.64 -3.46 1.23
CA GLY A 67 -3.99 -2.72 2.30
C GLY A 67 -2.58 -3.18 2.64
N ILE A 68 -2.26 -4.46 2.50
CA ILE A 68 -0.90 -4.97 2.76
C ILE A 68 0.13 -4.29 1.85
N PRO A 69 -0.02 -4.32 0.51
CA PRO A 69 0.89 -3.57 -0.36
C PRO A 69 0.74 -2.05 -0.22
N ALA A 70 -0.49 -1.55 -0.04
CA ALA A 70 -0.75 -0.11 0.05
C ALA A 70 -0.04 0.58 1.23
N VAL A 71 0.14 -0.11 2.37
CA VAL A 71 0.94 0.41 3.47
C VAL A 71 2.39 0.60 3.06
N ALA A 72 3.00 -0.36 2.37
CA ALA A 72 4.37 -0.26 1.88
C ALA A 72 4.51 0.85 0.82
N VAL A 73 3.56 0.91 -0.12
CA VAL A 73 3.46 1.98 -1.14
C VAL A 73 3.28 3.35 -0.48
N ALA A 74 2.49 3.46 0.59
CA ALA A 74 2.32 4.71 1.33
C ALA A 74 3.65 5.19 1.94
N LEU A 75 4.44 4.30 2.53
CA LEU A 75 5.76 4.66 3.06
C LEU A 75 6.71 5.12 1.95
N LEU A 76 6.68 4.46 0.78
CA LEU A 76 7.43 4.86 -0.41
C LEU A 76 6.99 6.25 -0.90
N MET A 77 5.68 6.49 -0.98
CA MET A 77 5.11 7.79 -1.38
C MET A 77 5.47 8.90 -0.39
N ILE A 78 5.44 8.64 0.92
CA ILE A 78 5.93 9.59 1.93
C ILE A 78 7.41 9.90 1.69
N GLY A 79 8.21 8.92 1.24
CA GLY A 79 9.60 9.09 0.80
C GLY A 79 9.77 9.83 -0.53
N GLY A 80 8.68 10.24 -1.20
CA GLY A 80 8.67 11.03 -2.42
C GLY A 80 8.80 10.23 -3.72
N GLU A 81 8.57 8.91 -3.68
CA GLU A 81 8.70 8.03 -4.85
C GLU A 81 7.42 7.21 -5.09
N PHE A 82 7.28 6.66 -6.31
CA PHE A 82 6.17 5.81 -6.73
C PHE A 82 6.68 4.46 -7.21
N ASP A 83 5.86 3.43 -7.10
CA ASP A 83 6.12 2.13 -7.70
C ASP A 83 4.90 1.60 -8.46
N LEU A 84 4.92 1.76 -9.78
CA LEU A 84 3.91 1.20 -10.68
C LEU A 84 4.09 -0.30 -10.92
N SER A 85 5.23 -0.89 -10.54
CA SER A 85 5.43 -2.32 -10.71
C SER A 85 4.80 -3.16 -9.59
N ALA A 86 4.27 -2.52 -8.52
CA ALA A 86 3.77 -3.19 -7.33
C ALA A 86 2.68 -4.24 -7.63
N GLY A 87 1.72 -3.95 -8.52
CA GLY A 87 0.65 -4.89 -8.88
C GLY A 87 1.18 -6.15 -9.55
N VAL A 88 1.98 -5.97 -10.61
CA VAL A 88 2.59 -7.11 -11.33
C VAL A 88 3.65 -7.82 -10.50
N ALA A 89 4.31 -7.15 -9.55
CA ALA A 89 5.29 -7.75 -8.64
C ALA A 89 4.64 -8.79 -7.70
N VAL A 90 3.37 -8.61 -7.31
CA VAL A 90 2.60 -9.63 -6.59
C VAL A 90 2.52 -10.90 -7.43
N THR A 91 2.07 -10.78 -8.67
CA THR A 91 1.95 -11.92 -9.60
C THR A 91 3.33 -12.54 -9.88
N THR A 92 4.34 -11.73 -10.16
CA THR A 92 5.72 -12.19 -10.37
C THR A 92 6.23 -13.01 -9.18
N SER A 93 5.97 -12.55 -7.96
CA SER A 93 6.37 -13.26 -6.74
C SER A 93 5.65 -14.59 -6.57
N SER A 94 4.35 -14.66 -6.86
CA SER A 94 3.56 -15.90 -6.83
C SER A 94 4.02 -16.89 -7.90
N LEU A 95 4.23 -16.41 -9.14
CA LEU A 95 4.74 -17.24 -10.26
C LEU A 95 6.15 -17.77 -9.94
N ALA A 96 7.04 -16.90 -9.45
CA ALA A 96 8.40 -17.30 -9.08
C ALA A 96 8.38 -18.39 -7.99
N ALA A 97 7.52 -18.24 -6.97
CA ALA A 97 7.37 -19.26 -5.92
C ALA A 97 6.87 -20.59 -6.49
N SER A 98 5.76 -20.57 -7.22
CA SER A 98 5.13 -21.77 -7.76
C SER A 98 6.03 -22.49 -8.77
N ILE A 99 6.59 -21.77 -9.77
CA ILE A 99 7.41 -22.35 -10.82
C ILE A 99 8.73 -22.90 -10.23
N PHE A 100 9.40 -22.17 -9.37
CA PHE A 100 10.64 -22.64 -8.74
C PHE A 100 10.41 -23.86 -7.85
N ALA A 101 9.31 -23.86 -7.09
CA ALA A 101 8.93 -25.00 -6.26
C ALA A 101 8.66 -26.26 -7.10
N THR A 102 7.91 -26.14 -8.20
CA THR A 102 7.47 -27.29 -9.01
C THR A 102 8.57 -27.83 -9.92
N HIS A 103 9.37 -26.95 -10.54
CA HIS A 103 10.31 -27.37 -11.59
C HIS A 103 11.78 -27.46 -11.12
N VAL A 104 12.14 -26.88 -9.97
CA VAL A 104 13.53 -26.83 -9.52
C VAL A 104 13.75 -27.60 -8.22
N VAL A 105 12.94 -27.35 -7.18
CA VAL A 105 13.24 -27.85 -5.81
C VAL A 105 12.34 -29.02 -5.39
N GLY A 106 11.11 -29.11 -5.93
CA GLY A 106 10.14 -30.12 -5.49
C GLY A 106 9.54 -29.87 -4.09
N ASN A 107 9.71 -28.66 -3.53
CA ASN A 107 9.22 -28.27 -2.23
C ASN A 107 8.77 -26.80 -2.25
N ILE A 108 7.59 -26.50 -1.68
CA ILE A 108 7.02 -25.16 -1.73
C ILE A 108 7.86 -24.11 -1.00
N TRP A 109 8.53 -24.51 0.11
CA TRP A 109 9.32 -23.56 0.91
C TRP A 109 10.58 -23.06 0.19
N GLY A 110 11.15 -23.87 -0.71
CA GLY A 110 12.22 -23.43 -1.61
C GLY A 110 11.73 -22.34 -2.56
N GLY A 111 10.50 -22.47 -3.08
CA GLY A 111 9.84 -21.46 -3.90
C GLY A 111 9.54 -20.19 -3.12
N VAL A 112 9.01 -20.31 -1.91
CA VAL A 112 8.74 -19.18 -0.99
C VAL A 112 10.01 -18.38 -0.71
N ALA A 113 11.11 -19.07 -0.36
CA ALA A 113 12.39 -18.40 -0.07
C ALA A 113 12.98 -17.73 -1.34
N PHE A 114 12.96 -18.43 -2.47
CA PHE A 114 13.42 -17.89 -3.74
C PHE A 114 12.64 -16.64 -4.14
N SER A 115 11.30 -16.70 -4.08
CA SER A 115 10.44 -15.57 -4.46
C SER A 115 10.61 -14.35 -3.54
N LEU A 116 10.91 -14.56 -2.25
CA LEU A 116 11.24 -13.45 -1.34
C LEU A 116 12.49 -12.70 -1.81
N VAL A 117 13.58 -13.44 -2.05
CA VAL A 117 14.84 -12.85 -2.52
C VAL A 117 14.64 -12.16 -3.86
N PHE A 118 13.88 -12.77 -4.76
CA PHE A 118 13.58 -12.24 -6.09
C PHE A 118 12.76 -10.94 -6.01
N SER A 119 11.71 -10.91 -5.19
CA SER A 119 10.87 -9.72 -5.00
C SER A 119 11.62 -8.55 -4.35
N LEU A 120 12.44 -8.85 -3.32
CA LEU A 120 13.35 -7.85 -2.73
C LEU A 120 14.39 -7.35 -3.76
N GLY A 121 14.84 -8.23 -4.64
CA GLY A 121 15.76 -7.91 -5.74
C GLY A 121 15.13 -6.96 -6.75
N ILE A 122 13.86 -7.16 -7.14
CA ILE A 122 13.10 -6.24 -8.00
C ILE A 122 13.03 -4.85 -7.35
N GLY A 123 12.62 -4.78 -6.09
CA GLY A 123 12.58 -3.51 -5.36
C GLY A 123 13.94 -2.84 -5.28
N ALA A 124 14.99 -3.59 -4.95
CA ALA A 124 16.36 -3.07 -4.89
C ALA A 124 16.84 -2.54 -6.26
N LEU A 125 16.50 -3.24 -7.35
CA LEU A 125 16.83 -2.84 -8.72
C LEU A 125 16.12 -1.54 -9.09
N ASN A 126 14.82 -1.42 -8.82
CA ASN A 126 14.05 -0.18 -9.05
C ASN A 126 14.69 1.00 -8.30
N GLY A 127 14.97 0.83 -7.01
CA GLY A 127 15.63 1.86 -6.21
C GLY A 127 17.05 2.19 -6.68
N TYR A 128 17.81 1.20 -7.10
CA TYR A 128 19.16 1.39 -7.64
C TYR A 128 19.13 2.16 -8.98
N LEU A 129 18.26 1.74 -9.91
CA LEU A 129 18.08 2.40 -11.20
C LEU A 129 17.67 3.86 -11.02
N LEU A 130 16.69 4.14 -10.17
CA LEU A 130 16.27 5.50 -9.83
C LEU A 130 17.47 6.38 -9.42
N ILE A 131 18.30 5.89 -8.50
CA ILE A 131 19.42 6.65 -7.96
C ILE A 131 20.55 6.81 -8.99
N ARG A 132 20.81 5.78 -9.79
CA ARG A 132 21.93 5.75 -10.74
C ARG A 132 21.64 6.60 -11.98
N THR A 133 20.41 6.52 -12.49
CA THR A 133 19.97 7.21 -13.71
C THR A 133 19.42 8.61 -13.46
N LYS A 134 19.00 8.91 -12.21
CA LYS A 134 18.29 10.14 -11.84
C LYS A 134 16.96 10.34 -12.59
N LEU A 135 16.40 9.29 -13.16
CA LEU A 135 15.07 9.30 -13.76
C LEU A 135 14.00 9.41 -12.67
N HIS A 136 12.82 9.90 -13.04
CA HIS A 136 11.68 9.85 -12.13
C HIS A 136 11.26 8.40 -11.86
N SER A 137 10.85 8.11 -10.62
CA SER A 137 10.39 6.76 -10.21
C SER A 137 9.27 6.23 -11.11
N PHE A 138 8.37 7.10 -11.56
CA PHE A 138 7.34 6.76 -12.53
C PHE A 138 7.90 6.06 -13.78
N LEU A 139 8.94 6.60 -14.40
CA LEU A 139 9.52 6.00 -15.63
C LEU A 139 10.25 4.68 -15.34
N VAL A 140 11.00 4.63 -14.23
CA VAL A 140 11.74 3.42 -13.84
C VAL A 140 10.76 2.29 -13.57
N THR A 141 9.72 2.54 -12.76
CA THR A 141 8.77 1.51 -12.35
C THR A 141 7.75 1.18 -13.42
N LEU A 142 7.41 2.11 -14.32
CA LEU A 142 6.64 1.80 -15.53
C LEU A 142 7.41 0.85 -16.46
N GLY A 143 8.72 1.08 -16.64
CA GLY A 143 9.57 0.15 -17.37
C GLY A 143 9.59 -1.24 -16.73
N SER A 144 9.77 -1.31 -15.41
CA SER A 144 9.72 -2.56 -14.65
C SER A 144 8.35 -3.23 -14.74
N PHE A 145 7.25 -2.48 -14.66
CA PHE A 145 5.89 -2.97 -14.85
C PHE A 145 5.74 -3.69 -16.19
N LEU A 146 6.10 -3.03 -17.30
CA LEU A 146 5.96 -3.60 -18.64
C LEU A 146 6.87 -4.82 -18.85
N MET A 147 8.11 -4.77 -18.34
CA MET A 147 9.03 -5.91 -18.40
C MET A 147 8.49 -7.12 -17.60
N LEU A 148 8.06 -6.91 -16.36
CA LEU A 148 7.53 -7.98 -15.51
C LEU A 148 6.22 -8.55 -16.07
N GLN A 149 5.32 -7.70 -16.58
CA GLN A 149 4.09 -8.13 -17.23
C GLN A 149 4.37 -9.05 -18.41
N GLY A 150 5.30 -8.67 -19.29
CA GLY A 150 5.71 -9.49 -20.43
C GLY A 150 6.39 -10.79 -20.02
N LEU A 151 7.32 -10.71 -19.04
CA LEU A 151 8.04 -11.88 -18.51
C LEU A 151 7.10 -12.86 -17.80
N ASN A 152 6.14 -12.40 -17.02
CA ASN A 152 5.15 -13.23 -16.35
C ASN A 152 4.42 -14.14 -17.36
N ILE A 153 3.96 -13.57 -18.46
CA ILE A 153 3.25 -14.35 -19.50
C ILE A 153 4.22 -15.24 -20.26
N ALA A 154 5.34 -14.70 -20.73
CA ALA A 154 6.27 -15.42 -21.59
C ALA A 154 6.92 -16.62 -20.88
N ILE A 155 7.43 -16.42 -19.65
CA ILE A 155 8.09 -17.47 -18.87
C ILE A 155 7.08 -18.53 -18.44
N THR A 156 5.88 -18.12 -17.99
CA THR A 156 4.84 -19.08 -17.59
C THR A 156 4.47 -19.97 -18.77
N LYS A 157 4.20 -19.40 -19.95
CA LYS A 157 3.90 -20.20 -21.17
C LYS A 157 5.06 -21.11 -21.57
N LEU A 158 6.30 -20.62 -21.49
CA LEU A 158 7.48 -21.40 -21.88
C LEU A 158 7.67 -22.62 -20.98
N ILE A 159 7.41 -22.50 -19.69
CA ILE A 159 7.67 -23.57 -18.71
C ILE A 159 6.46 -24.48 -18.55
N THR A 160 5.24 -23.93 -18.48
CA THR A 160 4.02 -24.71 -18.17
C THR A 160 3.20 -25.06 -19.40
N GLY A 161 3.48 -24.49 -20.56
CA GLY A 161 2.65 -24.59 -21.76
C GLY A 161 1.32 -23.86 -21.67
N ASN A 162 1.06 -23.14 -20.57
CA ASN A 162 -0.21 -22.45 -20.28
C ASN A 162 0.04 -21.04 -19.74
N VAL A 163 -1.02 -20.22 -19.59
CA VAL A 163 -0.97 -18.89 -18.97
C VAL A 163 -1.08 -18.93 -17.43
N ALA A 164 -1.19 -20.13 -16.85
CA ALA A 164 -1.29 -20.35 -15.41
C ALA A 164 -0.28 -21.40 -14.95
N THR A 165 0.04 -21.40 -13.66
CA THR A 165 0.83 -22.47 -13.02
C THR A 165 -0.02 -23.73 -12.79
N ALA A 166 0.66 -24.85 -12.56
CA ALA A 166 -0.01 -26.04 -12.05
C ALA A 166 -0.50 -25.81 -10.61
N ASP A 167 -1.48 -26.61 -10.20
CA ASP A 167 -1.94 -26.72 -8.83
C ASP A 167 -0.80 -27.22 -7.93
N ILE A 168 -0.54 -26.50 -6.84
CA ILE A 168 0.52 -26.81 -5.87
C ILE A 168 0.00 -27.46 -4.58
N SER A 169 -1.32 -27.72 -4.48
CA SER A 169 -1.97 -28.24 -3.24
C SER A 169 -1.40 -29.56 -2.75
N ALA A 170 -0.91 -30.41 -3.67
CA ALA A 170 -0.28 -31.69 -3.38
C ALA A 170 1.22 -31.58 -3.01
N MET A 171 1.82 -30.41 -3.10
CA MET A 171 3.27 -30.25 -2.86
C MET A 171 3.66 -30.41 -1.38
N PRO A 172 4.86 -30.97 -1.11
CA PRO A 172 5.40 -31.03 0.24
C PRO A 172 5.47 -29.64 0.88
N GLY A 173 4.91 -29.51 2.09
CA GLY A 173 4.90 -28.26 2.85
C GLY A 173 3.72 -27.33 2.56
N PHE A 174 2.85 -27.62 1.57
CA PHE A 174 1.71 -26.77 1.22
C PHE A 174 0.76 -26.52 2.40
N LYS A 175 0.36 -27.57 3.14
CA LYS A 175 -0.53 -27.44 4.32
C LYS A 175 0.00 -26.47 5.36
N LEU A 176 1.31 -26.47 5.62
CA LEU A 176 1.95 -25.52 6.52
C LEU A 176 1.91 -24.09 5.95
N GLY A 177 2.10 -23.95 4.64
CA GLY A 177 1.97 -22.66 3.95
C GLY A 177 0.56 -22.08 4.08
N VAL A 178 -0.48 -22.90 3.86
CA VAL A 178 -1.88 -22.49 4.11
C VAL A 178 -2.09 -22.08 5.57
N ALA A 179 -1.59 -22.85 6.51
CA ALA A 179 -1.73 -22.53 7.94
C ALA A 179 -1.09 -21.19 8.32
N ILE A 180 0.02 -20.82 7.67
CA ILE A 180 0.72 -19.56 7.92
C ILE A 180 0.09 -18.42 7.12
N PHE A 181 -0.06 -18.57 5.81
CA PHE A 181 -0.39 -17.44 4.94
C PHE A 181 -1.88 -17.30 4.60
N ALA A 182 -2.66 -18.40 4.63
CA ALA A 182 -4.04 -18.41 4.11
C ALA A 182 -5.04 -19.06 5.06
N SER A 183 -4.71 -19.21 6.35
CA SER A 183 -5.64 -19.77 7.32
C SER A 183 -6.85 -18.87 7.53
N THR A 184 -7.97 -19.52 7.89
CA THR A 184 -9.20 -18.88 8.33
C THR A 184 -9.56 -19.38 9.72
N PHE A 185 -10.17 -18.53 10.51
CA PHE A 185 -10.67 -18.88 11.85
C PHE A 185 -12.08 -18.34 12.04
N THR A 186 -12.87 -18.96 12.90
CA THR A 186 -14.26 -18.59 13.11
C THR A 186 -14.42 -17.78 14.39
N ILE A 187 -14.98 -16.57 14.29
CA ILE A 187 -15.33 -15.72 15.42
C ILE A 187 -16.84 -15.44 15.35
N GLY A 188 -17.58 -15.82 16.42
CA GLY A 188 -19.03 -15.55 16.45
C GLY A 188 -19.83 -16.17 15.29
N GLY A 189 -19.38 -17.31 14.76
CA GLY A 189 -20.01 -17.99 13.62
C GLY A 189 -19.63 -17.42 12.23
N VAL A 190 -18.75 -16.42 12.18
CA VAL A 190 -18.28 -15.82 10.92
C VAL A 190 -16.82 -16.18 10.65
N GLN A 191 -16.51 -16.53 9.42
CA GLN A 191 -15.13 -16.82 9.00
C GLN A 191 -14.32 -15.55 8.82
N VAL A 192 -13.12 -15.52 9.41
CA VAL A 192 -12.16 -14.40 9.33
C VAL A 192 -10.85 -14.90 8.75
N SER A 193 -10.37 -14.26 7.68
CA SER A 193 -9.08 -14.59 7.09
C SER A 193 -7.92 -14.03 7.91
N ILE A 194 -6.84 -14.80 8.02
CA ILE A 194 -5.58 -14.36 8.64
C ILE A 194 -4.99 -13.12 7.95
N ALA A 195 -5.29 -12.90 6.68
CA ALA A 195 -4.85 -11.71 5.94
C ALA A 195 -5.25 -10.39 6.62
N ILE A 196 -6.42 -10.35 7.27
CA ILE A 196 -6.89 -9.20 8.04
C ILE A 196 -5.94 -8.91 9.21
N VAL A 197 -5.52 -9.95 9.93
CA VAL A 197 -4.58 -9.83 11.05
C VAL A 197 -3.23 -9.32 10.55
N TYR A 198 -2.73 -9.88 9.46
CA TYR A 198 -1.47 -9.43 8.87
C TYR A 198 -1.54 -7.99 8.39
N TRP A 199 -2.64 -7.60 7.75
CA TRP A 199 -2.85 -6.19 7.37
C TRP A 199 -2.76 -5.26 8.57
N LEU A 200 -3.43 -5.58 9.68
CA LEU A 200 -3.36 -4.78 10.91
C LEU A 200 -1.92 -4.73 11.48
N ILE A 201 -1.17 -5.83 11.39
CA ILE A 201 0.25 -5.88 11.77
C ILE A 201 1.08 -4.96 10.87
N PHE A 202 0.88 -4.99 9.54
CA PHE A 202 1.57 -4.07 8.62
C PHE A 202 1.26 -2.60 8.94
N VAL A 203 0.01 -2.27 9.24
CA VAL A 203 -0.40 -0.92 9.66
C VAL A 203 0.28 -0.52 10.97
N ALA A 204 0.29 -1.41 11.96
CA ALA A 204 0.91 -1.15 13.26
C ALA A 204 2.43 -0.94 13.12
N ILE A 205 3.12 -1.83 12.39
CA ILE A 205 4.56 -1.71 12.14
C ILE A 205 4.88 -0.46 11.32
N GLY A 206 4.14 -0.21 10.23
CA GLY A 206 4.33 0.99 9.41
C GLY A 206 4.15 2.28 10.19
N THR A 207 3.11 2.33 11.03
CA THR A 207 2.86 3.46 11.93
C THR A 207 3.97 3.63 12.95
N TRP A 208 4.41 2.54 13.59
CA TRP A 208 5.51 2.56 14.55
C TRP A 208 6.82 3.03 13.90
N VAL A 209 7.15 2.51 12.71
CA VAL A 209 8.33 2.93 11.95
C VAL A 209 8.28 4.42 11.67
N LEU A 210 7.16 4.93 11.14
CA LEU A 210 7.02 6.35 10.79
C LEU A 210 7.10 7.28 12.01
N LEU A 211 6.45 6.91 13.12
CA LEU A 211 6.27 7.83 14.25
C LEU A 211 7.29 7.66 15.39
N ARG A 212 7.98 6.51 15.48
CA ARG A 212 8.80 6.16 16.62
C ARG A 212 10.25 5.79 16.30
N THR A 213 10.64 5.81 15.01
CA THR A 213 12.00 5.44 14.62
C THR A 213 12.74 6.56 13.90
N LYS A 214 14.08 6.49 13.91
CA LYS A 214 14.94 7.39 13.11
C LYS A 214 14.67 7.23 11.61
N ILE A 215 14.33 6.01 11.18
CA ILE A 215 14.02 5.70 9.77
C ILE A 215 12.79 6.48 9.33
N GLY A 216 11.73 6.56 10.16
CA GLY A 216 10.55 7.36 9.86
C GLY A 216 10.86 8.84 9.65
N ASN A 217 11.68 9.42 10.53
CA ASN A 217 12.14 10.80 10.36
C ASN A 217 12.92 10.98 9.04
N TRP A 218 13.74 10.01 8.66
CA TRP A 218 14.45 10.04 7.38
C TRP A 218 13.50 9.93 6.19
N ILE A 219 12.47 9.09 6.26
CA ILE A 219 11.46 8.96 5.21
C ILE A 219 10.77 10.29 4.96
N PHE A 220 10.26 10.96 6.01
CA PHE A 220 9.63 12.28 5.89
C PHE A 220 10.59 13.35 5.36
N ALA A 221 11.83 13.35 5.84
CA ALA A 221 12.85 14.31 5.40
C ALA A 221 13.19 14.12 3.92
N VAL A 222 13.42 12.88 3.48
CA VAL A 222 13.76 12.54 2.09
C VAL A 222 12.62 12.92 1.13
N GLY A 223 11.37 12.65 1.51
CA GLY A 223 10.22 13.00 0.69
C GLY A 223 9.90 14.49 0.67
N GLY A 224 10.21 15.21 1.76
CA GLY A 224 9.98 16.66 1.82
C GLY A 224 11.01 17.47 1.03
N GLN A 225 12.31 17.23 1.27
CA GLN A 225 13.42 17.92 0.63
C GLN A 225 14.69 17.03 0.62
N GLY A 226 14.80 16.17 -0.38
CA GLY A 226 15.87 15.18 -0.45
C GLY A 226 17.30 15.77 -0.45
N ASP A 227 17.53 16.89 -1.14
CA ASP A 227 18.86 17.52 -1.21
C ASP A 227 19.26 18.16 0.13
N SER A 228 18.36 18.89 0.77
CA SER A 228 18.57 19.46 2.11
C SER A 228 18.78 18.36 3.16
N SER A 229 18.06 17.24 3.04
CA SER A 229 18.20 16.08 3.93
C SER A 229 19.58 15.43 3.82
N ARG A 230 20.14 15.38 2.61
CA ARG A 230 21.51 14.88 2.39
C ARG A 230 22.53 15.76 3.10
N ALA A 231 22.36 17.09 3.06
CA ALA A 231 23.30 18.03 3.68
C ALA A 231 23.37 17.86 5.21
N VAL A 232 22.30 17.41 5.86
CA VAL A 232 22.27 17.12 7.31
C VAL A 232 22.53 15.65 7.65
N GLY A 233 23.12 14.87 6.70
CA GLY A 233 23.62 13.53 6.95
C GLY A 233 22.60 12.39 6.81
N VAL A 234 21.40 12.63 6.27
CA VAL A 234 20.42 11.57 5.99
C VAL A 234 20.93 10.69 4.83
N PRO A 235 20.94 9.35 4.98
CA PRO A 235 21.39 8.44 3.93
C PRO A 235 20.33 8.24 2.84
N VAL A 236 20.02 9.30 2.08
CA VAL A 236 18.91 9.36 1.09
C VAL A 236 18.89 8.15 0.15
N LYS A 237 20.06 7.72 -0.36
CA LYS A 237 20.15 6.57 -1.28
C LYS A 237 19.67 5.28 -0.62
N ARG A 238 20.13 4.99 0.61
CA ARG A 238 19.74 3.78 1.35
C ARG A 238 18.28 3.79 1.72
N VAL A 239 17.75 4.96 2.10
CA VAL A 239 16.33 5.12 2.43
C VAL A 239 15.45 4.80 1.21
N LYS A 240 15.77 5.37 0.05
CA LYS A 240 14.98 5.12 -1.18
C LYS A 240 15.05 3.65 -1.60
N ILE A 241 16.22 3.03 -1.66
CA ILE A 241 16.34 1.60 -1.99
C ILE A 241 15.57 0.74 -0.99
N GLY A 242 15.71 1.01 0.31
CA GLY A 242 14.99 0.28 1.35
C GLY A 242 13.48 0.39 1.24
N LEU A 243 12.95 1.54 0.81
CA LEU A 243 11.51 1.74 0.59
C LEU A 243 11.00 0.93 -0.62
N PHE A 244 11.73 0.89 -1.73
CA PHE A 244 11.39 0.00 -2.85
C PHE A 244 11.46 -1.48 -2.46
N MET A 245 12.47 -1.88 -1.68
CA MET A 245 12.53 -3.24 -1.13
C MET A 245 11.35 -3.55 -0.20
N LEU A 246 10.89 -2.57 0.59
CA LEU A 246 9.72 -2.71 1.44
C LEU A 246 8.45 -2.91 0.61
N VAL A 247 8.29 -2.22 -0.52
CA VAL A 247 7.19 -2.48 -1.47
C VAL A 247 7.30 -3.90 -2.01
N GLY A 248 8.49 -4.33 -2.45
CA GLY A 248 8.73 -5.72 -2.86
C GLY A 248 8.33 -6.72 -1.78
N PHE A 249 8.70 -6.47 -0.51
CA PHE A 249 8.30 -7.33 0.61
C PHE A 249 6.78 -7.38 0.80
N GLY A 250 6.08 -6.23 0.77
CA GLY A 250 4.63 -6.17 0.88
C GLY A 250 3.92 -6.92 -0.26
N CYS A 251 4.42 -6.76 -1.50
CA CYS A 251 3.93 -7.47 -2.67
C CYS A 251 4.16 -8.98 -2.56
N TRP A 252 5.36 -9.42 -2.14
CA TRP A 252 5.66 -10.82 -1.89
C TRP A 252 4.76 -11.41 -0.80
N PHE A 253 4.51 -10.68 0.27
CA PHE A 253 3.68 -11.18 1.36
C PHE A 253 2.24 -11.43 0.90
N LEU A 254 1.65 -10.47 0.17
CA LEU A 254 0.34 -10.67 -0.47
C LEU A 254 0.39 -11.82 -1.48
N ALA A 255 1.46 -11.92 -2.27
CA ALA A 255 1.64 -13.00 -3.24
C ALA A 255 1.60 -14.39 -2.58
N MET A 256 2.24 -14.55 -1.42
CA MET A 256 2.18 -15.81 -0.68
C MET A 256 0.77 -16.08 -0.15
N HIS A 257 0.09 -15.06 0.38
CA HIS A 257 -1.31 -15.23 0.79
C HIS A 257 -2.18 -15.73 -0.37
N LEU A 258 -2.12 -15.08 -1.54
CA LEU A 258 -2.93 -15.45 -2.71
C LEU A 258 -2.55 -16.83 -3.26
N LEU A 259 -1.25 -17.14 -3.32
CA LEU A 259 -0.76 -18.44 -3.81
C LEU A 259 -1.27 -19.61 -2.95
N PHE A 260 -1.27 -19.47 -1.63
CA PHE A 260 -1.76 -20.51 -0.73
C PHE A 260 -3.29 -20.51 -0.55
N ALA A 261 -3.97 -19.42 -0.93
CA ALA A 261 -5.44 -19.35 -0.90
C ALA A 261 -6.09 -19.93 -2.18
N TYR A 262 -5.40 -19.85 -3.33
CA TYR A 262 -5.95 -20.23 -4.63
C TYR A 262 -5.21 -21.36 -5.35
N ASP A 263 -4.12 -21.87 -4.77
CA ASP A 263 -3.31 -23.01 -5.23
C ASP A 263 -2.69 -22.88 -6.64
N THR A 264 -3.13 -21.92 -7.43
CA THR A 264 -2.68 -21.62 -8.79
C THR A 264 -2.51 -20.13 -9.00
N VAL A 265 -1.71 -19.74 -9.98
CA VAL A 265 -1.46 -18.33 -10.34
C VAL A 265 -1.65 -18.13 -11.83
N GLN A 266 -2.45 -17.14 -12.20
CA GLN A 266 -2.56 -16.68 -13.57
C GLN A 266 -1.54 -15.57 -13.86
N SER A 267 -0.81 -15.70 -14.98
CA SER A 267 0.28 -14.79 -15.35
C SER A 267 -0.16 -13.34 -15.63
N GLY A 268 -1.44 -13.12 -15.93
CA GLY A 268 -2.04 -11.82 -16.14
C GLY A 268 -2.69 -11.21 -14.89
N ALA A 269 -2.70 -11.90 -13.75
CA ALA A 269 -3.26 -11.37 -12.51
C ALA A 269 -2.48 -10.13 -12.01
N GLY A 270 -3.11 -9.31 -11.19
CA GLY A 270 -2.46 -8.14 -10.56
C GLY A 270 -2.28 -6.92 -11.43
N ILE A 271 -2.53 -6.99 -12.74
CA ILE A 271 -2.50 -5.82 -13.63
C ILE A 271 -3.61 -4.85 -13.24
N GLY A 272 -3.24 -3.58 -13.00
CA GLY A 272 -4.15 -2.53 -12.54
C GLY A 272 -4.22 -2.41 -11.01
N SER A 273 -3.77 -3.42 -10.24
CA SER A 273 -3.77 -3.39 -8.77
C SER A 273 -2.79 -2.35 -8.21
N GLU A 274 -1.72 -2.02 -8.93
CA GLU A 274 -0.79 -0.95 -8.58
C GLU A 274 -1.49 0.39 -8.41
N LEU A 275 -2.47 0.68 -9.26
CA LEU A 275 -3.27 1.91 -9.19
C LEU A 275 -4.13 1.92 -7.92
N LEU A 276 -4.69 0.77 -7.52
CA LEU A 276 -5.46 0.64 -6.29
C LEU A 276 -4.58 0.86 -5.04
N TYR A 277 -3.36 0.35 -5.02
CA TYR A 277 -2.44 0.53 -3.89
C TYR A 277 -2.03 2.00 -3.74
N ILE A 278 -1.72 2.67 -4.86
CA ILE A 278 -1.41 4.10 -4.90
C ILE A 278 -2.65 4.92 -4.51
N ALA A 279 -3.81 4.60 -5.08
CA ALA A 279 -5.05 5.29 -4.78
C ALA A 279 -5.44 5.16 -3.30
N ALA A 280 -5.27 3.97 -2.69
CA ALA A 280 -5.51 3.76 -1.26
C ALA A 280 -4.59 4.65 -0.40
N ALA A 281 -3.31 4.80 -0.77
CA ALA A 281 -2.40 5.70 -0.09
C ALA A 281 -2.81 7.18 -0.25
N VAL A 282 -3.21 7.61 -1.46
CA VAL A 282 -3.62 8.99 -1.75
C VAL A 282 -4.94 9.34 -1.07
N VAL A 283 -5.96 8.49 -1.19
CA VAL A 283 -7.25 8.65 -0.49
C VAL A 283 -7.02 8.65 1.02
N GLY A 284 -6.06 7.86 1.49
CA GLY A 284 -5.58 7.83 2.87
C GLY A 284 -4.81 9.08 3.33
N GLY A 285 -4.60 10.06 2.44
CA GLY A 285 -3.98 11.35 2.76
C GLY A 285 -2.48 11.43 2.52
N CYS A 286 -1.87 10.45 1.85
CA CYS A 286 -0.50 10.58 1.38
C CYS A 286 -0.43 11.57 0.21
N LEU A 287 0.62 12.40 0.20
CA LEU A 287 0.83 13.33 -0.91
C LEU A 287 1.63 12.69 -2.03
N LEU A 288 1.25 13.02 -3.25
CA LEU A 288 2.01 12.67 -4.44
C LEU A 288 3.40 13.33 -4.48
N THR A 289 3.57 14.45 -3.80
CA THR A 289 4.85 15.19 -3.72
C THR A 289 5.77 14.68 -2.63
N GLY A 290 5.34 13.72 -1.81
CA GLY A 290 6.10 13.20 -0.66
C GLY A 290 6.07 14.07 0.60
N GLY A 291 6.77 13.64 1.63
CA GLY A 291 6.97 14.35 2.88
C GLY A 291 5.75 14.40 3.81
N TYR A 292 4.62 13.79 3.44
CA TYR A 292 3.39 13.80 4.24
C TYR A 292 2.52 12.58 3.94
N GLY A 293 1.94 11.99 5.00
CA GLY A 293 1.07 10.81 4.92
C GLY A 293 1.12 9.98 6.18
N SER A 294 0.36 8.89 6.22
CA SER A 294 0.38 7.92 7.31
C SER A 294 0.00 6.52 6.86
N ALA A 295 0.50 5.50 7.56
CA ALA A 295 0.13 4.10 7.33
C ALA A 295 -1.35 3.84 7.71
N VAL A 296 -1.85 4.48 8.76
CA VAL A 296 -3.27 4.38 9.16
C VAL A 296 -4.17 4.98 8.10
N GLY A 297 -3.79 6.14 7.54
CA GLY A 297 -4.53 6.75 6.44
C GLY A 297 -4.62 5.82 5.24
N SER A 298 -3.50 5.23 4.81
CA SER A 298 -3.49 4.24 3.71
C SER A 298 -4.39 3.04 4.00
N ALA A 299 -4.43 2.56 5.26
CA ALA A 299 -5.33 1.50 5.67
C ALA A 299 -6.81 1.91 5.53
N LEU A 300 -7.16 3.13 5.93
CA LEU A 300 -8.51 3.66 5.72
C LEU A 300 -8.86 3.77 4.24
N GLY A 301 -7.90 4.18 3.40
CA GLY A 301 -8.08 4.18 1.94
C GLY A 301 -8.33 2.77 1.38
N ALA A 302 -7.55 1.79 1.80
CA ALA A 302 -7.77 0.39 1.44
C ALA A 302 -9.14 -0.14 1.93
N PHE A 303 -9.56 0.26 3.13
CA PHE A 303 -10.88 -0.08 3.67
C PHE A 303 -12.02 0.53 2.84
N ILE A 304 -11.87 1.79 2.40
CA ILE A 304 -12.84 2.43 1.49
C ILE A 304 -12.97 1.62 0.19
N PHE A 305 -11.85 1.19 -0.40
CA PHE A 305 -11.90 0.38 -1.63
C PHE A 305 -12.47 -1.02 -1.39
N GLY A 306 -12.13 -1.67 -0.27
CA GLY A 306 -12.77 -2.94 0.11
C GLY A 306 -14.28 -2.82 0.28
N MET A 307 -14.76 -1.75 0.93
CA MET A 307 -16.20 -1.44 1.02
C MET A 307 -16.83 -1.19 -0.34
N THR A 308 -16.11 -0.52 -1.24
CA THR A 308 -16.64 -0.21 -2.57
C THR A 308 -16.73 -1.46 -3.43
N THR A 309 -15.69 -2.32 -3.42
CA THR A 309 -15.70 -3.59 -4.15
C THR A 309 -16.90 -4.45 -3.75
N GLU A 310 -17.03 -4.72 -2.46
CA GLU A 310 -18.10 -5.58 -1.95
C GLU A 310 -19.46 -4.88 -2.00
N GLY A 311 -19.49 -3.57 -1.75
CA GLY A 311 -20.72 -2.78 -1.77
C GLY A 311 -21.38 -2.75 -3.16
N VAL A 312 -20.59 -2.62 -4.22
CA VAL A 312 -21.08 -2.70 -5.62
C VAL A 312 -21.70 -4.07 -5.88
N ILE A 313 -21.04 -5.17 -5.44
CA ILE A 313 -21.56 -6.53 -5.60
C ILE A 313 -22.84 -6.73 -4.79
N TYR A 314 -22.88 -6.33 -3.52
CA TYR A 314 -24.06 -6.49 -2.66
C TYR A 314 -25.23 -5.57 -3.04
N ALA A 315 -24.97 -4.48 -3.77
CA ALA A 315 -25.99 -3.61 -4.33
C ALA A 315 -26.55 -4.12 -5.68
N ASP A 316 -26.04 -5.27 -6.16
CA ASP A 316 -26.36 -5.83 -7.48
C ASP A 316 -26.10 -4.84 -8.63
N TRP A 317 -25.05 -4.02 -8.46
CA TRP A 317 -24.56 -3.13 -9.50
C TRP A 317 -23.54 -3.84 -10.37
N ASP A 318 -23.45 -3.41 -11.64
CA ASP A 318 -22.43 -3.94 -12.55
C ASP A 318 -21.03 -3.70 -11.99
N PRO A 319 -20.15 -4.74 -11.87
CA PRO A 319 -18.80 -4.61 -11.35
C PRO A 319 -17.94 -3.58 -12.08
N ASP A 320 -18.24 -3.26 -13.32
CA ASP A 320 -17.50 -2.23 -14.09
C ASP A 320 -17.62 -0.84 -13.46
N TRP A 321 -18.66 -0.57 -12.68
CA TRP A 321 -18.77 0.66 -11.89
C TRP A 321 -17.67 0.83 -10.85
N PHE A 322 -17.01 -0.24 -10.44
CA PHE A 322 -15.92 -0.15 -9.45
C PHE A 322 -14.81 0.77 -9.93
N GLN A 323 -14.37 0.67 -11.19
CA GLN A 323 -13.31 1.52 -11.72
C GLN A 323 -13.71 3.00 -11.75
N PHE A 324 -14.97 3.29 -12.07
CA PHE A 324 -15.52 4.65 -11.99
C PHE A 324 -15.45 5.19 -10.55
N PHE A 325 -15.89 4.40 -9.57
CA PHE A 325 -15.84 4.82 -8.16
C PHE A 325 -14.41 5.04 -7.69
N VAL A 326 -13.46 4.18 -8.05
CA VAL A 326 -12.03 4.35 -7.72
C VAL A 326 -11.52 5.68 -8.28
N GLY A 327 -11.77 5.95 -9.56
CA GLY A 327 -11.35 7.20 -10.19
C GLY A 327 -11.99 8.44 -9.56
N ALA A 328 -13.30 8.39 -9.33
CA ALA A 328 -14.04 9.50 -8.70
C ALA A 328 -13.53 9.78 -7.28
N MET A 329 -13.35 8.74 -6.45
CA MET A 329 -12.83 8.87 -5.10
C MET A 329 -11.41 9.43 -5.09
N LEU A 330 -10.55 8.99 -6.01
CA LEU A 330 -9.18 9.50 -6.12
C LEU A 330 -9.17 11.01 -6.42
N VAL A 331 -9.99 11.47 -7.38
CA VAL A 331 -10.08 12.89 -7.74
C VAL A 331 -10.63 13.70 -6.57
N VAL A 332 -11.75 13.26 -5.98
CA VAL A 332 -12.39 13.95 -4.84
C VAL A 332 -11.43 14.03 -3.65
N ALA A 333 -10.77 12.94 -3.29
CA ALA A 333 -9.82 12.91 -2.19
C ALA A 333 -8.62 13.84 -2.45
N THR A 334 -8.08 13.83 -3.66
CA THR A 334 -6.93 14.70 -4.02
C THR A 334 -7.32 16.18 -3.95
N VAL A 335 -8.47 16.56 -4.49
CA VAL A 335 -9.00 17.93 -4.43
C VAL A 335 -9.26 18.35 -2.99
N ALA A 336 -9.93 17.49 -2.20
CA ALA A 336 -10.23 17.76 -0.78
C ALA A 336 -8.94 17.93 0.05
N ASN A 337 -7.97 17.04 -0.11
CA ASN A 337 -6.69 17.11 0.59
C ASN A 337 -5.93 18.42 0.23
N THR A 338 -5.90 18.79 -1.05
CA THR A 338 -5.26 20.02 -1.52
C THR A 338 -5.94 21.25 -0.93
N TRP A 339 -7.28 21.29 -0.92
CA TRP A 339 -8.06 22.39 -0.39
C TRP A 339 -7.94 22.55 1.14
N ILE A 340 -7.99 21.43 1.89
CA ILE A 340 -7.79 21.44 3.35
C ILE A 340 -6.42 22.00 3.68
N ARG A 341 -5.37 21.59 2.97
CA ARG A 341 -4.01 22.11 3.19
C ARG A 341 -3.87 23.59 2.84
N ALA A 342 -4.43 24.02 1.70
CA ALA A 342 -4.38 25.43 1.32
C ALA A 342 -5.04 26.34 2.37
N ARG A 343 -6.11 25.89 3.03
CA ARG A 343 -6.73 26.61 4.15
C ARG A 343 -5.89 26.56 5.43
N ALA A 344 -5.25 25.43 5.73
CA ALA A 344 -4.40 25.28 6.91
C ALA A 344 -3.14 26.16 6.85
N THR A 345 -2.63 26.46 5.65
CA THR A 345 -1.46 27.34 5.44
C THR A 345 -1.83 28.83 5.38
N ARG A 346 -3.03 29.19 4.93
CA ARG A 346 -3.50 30.60 4.90
C ARG A 346 -3.91 31.14 6.29
N GLY A 347 -4.06 30.29 7.27
CA GLY A 347 -4.40 30.66 8.66
C GLY A 347 -3.19 30.93 9.57
N LYS A 348 -1.99 31.06 8.98
CA LYS A 348 -0.77 31.55 9.62
C LYS A 348 -0.43 32.93 9.11
#